data_f1d8194b93399df36cedee7f0bfaea38
#
_entry.id   f1d8194b93399df36cedee7f0bfaea38
#
_cell.length_a   1.000
_cell.length_b   1.000
_cell.length_c   1.000
_cell.angle_alpha   90.00
_cell.angle_beta   90.00
_cell.angle_gamma   90.00
#
_symmetry.space_group_name_H-M   'P 1'
#
loop_
_entity.id
_entity.type
_entity.pdbx_description
1 polymer ?
#
loop_
_entity_poly.entity_id
_entity_poly.type
_entity_poly.pdbx_seq_one_letter_code
_entity_poly.pdbx_strand_id
1 'polypeptide(L)'
;GPFCVIDLGGGSTEFVMEGHAVSTQMGCVRITERIMHTDPPTADETAAARAFVDERIAEASDAVPFADARCFVGCAGTFTTLSALAQGLGSYDPERIHLSEIPFDRLRDVTADLRSKTAAQRRENPVVHPGRADVIAAGATVVEQLMDAFERAAGATSFVISEKDILDGIVAGLIQD
;
A
#
# COMPACT_ATOMS: atom_id res chain seq x y z
N GLY A 1 6.77 -13.85 14.92
CA GLY A 1 7.23 -12.57 15.45
C GLY A 1 6.15 -11.52 15.33
N PRO A 2 6.32 -10.28 15.87
CA PRO A 2 5.31 -9.24 15.78
C PRO A 2 5.10 -8.81 14.33
N PHE A 3 3.82 -8.70 13.93
CA PHE A 3 3.39 -8.25 12.61
C PHE A 3 2.95 -6.79 12.70
N CYS A 4 3.27 -6.00 11.69
CA CYS A 4 2.62 -4.73 11.42
C CYS A 4 1.70 -4.90 10.22
N VAL A 5 0.40 -4.75 10.42
CA VAL A 5 -0.60 -4.79 9.35
C VAL A 5 -0.84 -3.37 8.87
N ILE A 6 -0.82 -3.18 7.56
CA ILE A 6 -1.05 -1.91 6.88
C ILE A 6 -2.26 -2.08 5.97
N ASP A 7 -3.35 -1.39 6.25
CA ASP A 7 -4.55 -1.35 5.42
C ASP A 7 -4.58 -0.03 4.66
N LEU A 8 -4.22 -0.03 3.39
CA LEU A 8 -4.17 1.16 2.55
C LEU A 8 -5.49 1.33 1.80
N GLY A 9 -6.39 2.08 2.40
CA GLY A 9 -7.68 2.43 1.83
C GLY A 9 -7.66 3.64 0.90
N GLY A 10 -8.87 4.07 0.48
CA GLY A 10 -9.04 5.26 -0.35
C GLY A 10 -8.86 6.58 0.42
N GLY A 11 -9.37 6.66 1.65
CA GLY A 11 -9.35 7.88 2.49
C GLY A 11 -8.26 7.89 3.54
N SER A 12 -7.93 6.73 4.08
CA SER A 12 -7.00 6.55 5.21
C SER A 12 -6.09 5.36 4.99
N THR A 13 -5.09 5.26 5.85
CA THR A 13 -4.24 4.09 6.01
C THR A 13 -4.15 3.75 7.49
N GLU A 14 -4.49 2.53 7.83
CA GLU A 14 -4.47 1.99 9.18
C GLU A 14 -3.17 1.20 9.39
N PHE A 15 -2.54 1.40 10.55
CA PHE A 15 -1.40 0.63 11.02
C PHE A 15 -1.78 -0.07 12.30
N VAL A 16 -1.61 -1.39 12.34
CA VAL A 16 -1.98 -2.22 13.49
C VAL A 16 -0.84 -3.15 13.85
N MET A 17 -0.41 -3.09 15.11
CA MET A 17 0.47 -4.06 15.77
C MET A 17 -0.18 -4.47 17.10
N GLU A 18 0.30 -5.55 17.71
CA GLU A 18 -0.21 -6.00 19.01
C GLU A 18 -0.16 -4.86 20.05
N GLY A 19 -1.32 -4.47 20.57
CA GLY A 19 -1.48 -3.39 21.54
C GLY A 19 -1.38 -1.97 20.97
N HIS A 20 -1.18 -1.80 19.66
CA HIS A 20 -0.99 -0.50 19.01
C HIS A 20 -1.82 -0.41 17.74
N ALA A 21 -2.53 0.69 17.55
CA ALA A 21 -3.26 0.97 16.31
C ALA A 21 -3.37 2.47 16.07
N VAL A 22 -3.26 2.88 14.83
CA VAL A 22 -3.50 4.26 14.38
C VAL A 22 -4.06 4.29 12.97
N SER A 23 -4.94 5.24 12.70
CA SER A 23 -5.43 5.57 11.37
C SER A 23 -4.90 6.94 10.96
N THR A 24 -4.27 7.01 9.81
CA THR A 24 -3.75 8.24 9.23
C THR A 24 -4.55 8.65 8.01
N GLN A 25 -4.66 9.95 7.76
CA GLN A 25 -5.45 10.49 6.64
C GLN A 25 -4.65 10.49 5.32
N MET A 26 -4.05 9.35 4.97
CA MET A 26 -3.27 9.16 3.73
C MET A 26 -3.79 7.97 2.91
N GLY A 27 -4.95 8.11 2.30
CA GLY A 27 -5.49 7.12 1.35
C GLY A 27 -5.24 7.52 -0.10
N CYS A 28 -5.30 6.54 -1.02
CA CYS A 28 -4.98 6.76 -2.44
C CYS A 28 -5.94 7.75 -3.13
N VAL A 29 -7.23 7.73 -2.81
CA VAL A 29 -8.22 8.69 -3.34
C VAL A 29 -7.93 10.09 -2.81
N ARG A 30 -7.69 10.21 -1.50
CA ARG A 30 -7.40 11.50 -0.87
C ARG A 30 -6.18 12.19 -1.47
N ILE A 31 -5.09 11.46 -1.71
CA ILE A 31 -3.87 12.01 -2.30
C ILE A 31 -4.10 12.39 -3.76
N THR A 32 -4.83 11.57 -4.52
CA THR A 32 -5.20 11.89 -5.90
C THR A 32 -5.99 13.20 -5.97
N GLU A 33 -7.05 13.33 -5.15
CA GLU A 33 -7.93 14.50 -5.18
C GLU A 33 -7.29 15.78 -4.67
N ARG A 34 -6.33 15.69 -3.74
CA ARG A 34 -5.75 16.87 -3.07
C ARG A 34 -4.39 17.29 -3.62
N ILE A 35 -3.62 16.37 -4.22
CA ILE A 35 -2.22 16.61 -4.57
C ILE A 35 -1.89 16.21 -6.01
N MET A 36 -2.33 15.02 -6.45
CA MET A 36 -1.98 14.49 -7.78
C MET A 36 -3.11 14.73 -8.77
N HIS A 37 -3.19 15.93 -9.33
CA HIS A 37 -4.29 16.35 -10.21
C HIS A 37 -4.05 16.04 -11.70
N THR A 38 -2.80 15.78 -12.09
CA THR A 38 -2.43 15.47 -13.48
C THR A 38 -2.29 13.96 -13.71
N ASP A 39 -2.44 13.53 -14.95
CA ASP A 39 -2.35 12.12 -15.34
C ASP A 39 -1.47 11.94 -16.60
N PRO A 40 -0.27 11.37 -16.48
CA PRO A 40 0.36 10.92 -15.23
C PRO A 40 0.73 12.10 -14.32
N PRO A 41 0.95 11.86 -13.00
CA PRO A 41 1.33 12.92 -12.07
C PRO A 41 2.68 13.53 -12.44
N THR A 42 2.79 14.84 -12.28
CA THR A 42 4.06 15.56 -12.49
C THR A 42 5.10 15.21 -11.41
N ALA A 43 6.36 15.57 -11.68
CA ALA A 43 7.43 15.43 -10.70
C ALA A 43 7.15 16.24 -9.41
N ASP A 44 6.62 17.46 -9.55
CA ASP A 44 6.28 18.33 -8.42
C ASP A 44 5.12 17.76 -7.59
N GLU A 45 4.07 17.26 -8.24
CA GLU A 45 2.96 16.59 -7.56
C GLU A 45 3.43 15.33 -6.83
N THR A 46 4.30 14.56 -7.46
CA THR A 46 4.88 13.36 -6.84
C THR A 46 5.73 13.71 -5.63
N ALA A 47 6.54 14.77 -5.71
CA ALA A 47 7.35 15.25 -4.58
C ALA A 47 6.48 15.76 -3.42
N ALA A 48 5.42 16.51 -3.74
CA ALA A 48 4.46 16.99 -2.74
C ALA A 48 3.72 15.83 -2.06
N ALA A 49 3.31 14.80 -2.84
CA ALA A 49 2.66 13.61 -2.28
C ALA A 49 3.59 12.81 -1.37
N ARG A 50 4.87 12.63 -1.76
CA ARG A 50 5.87 11.99 -0.90
C ARG A 50 6.06 12.73 0.42
N ALA A 51 6.24 14.04 0.38
CA ALA A 51 6.38 14.85 1.60
C ALA A 51 5.16 14.73 2.51
N PHE A 52 3.94 14.77 1.94
CA PHE A 52 2.71 14.57 2.69
C PHE A 52 2.64 13.17 3.35
N VAL A 53 3.00 12.13 2.61
CA VAL A 53 3.01 10.75 3.11
C VAL A 53 4.04 10.57 4.21
N ASP A 54 5.25 11.11 4.04
CA ASP A 54 6.31 11.04 5.07
C ASP A 54 5.87 11.66 6.39
N GLU A 55 5.18 12.81 6.37
CA GLU A 55 4.60 13.40 7.58
C GLU A 55 3.60 12.47 8.27
N ARG A 56 2.73 11.82 7.50
CA ARG A 56 1.71 10.88 8.05
C ARG A 56 2.35 9.60 8.60
N ILE A 57 3.41 9.10 7.96
CA ILE A 57 4.18 7.95 8.47
C ILE A 57 4.90 8.32 9.77
N ALA A 58 5.45 9.53 9.86
CA ALA A 58 6.07 10.02 11.08
C ALA A 58 5.05 10.08 12.24
N GLU A 59 3.86 10.62 12.02
CA GLU A 59 2.76 10.59 13.01
C GLU A 59 2.38 9.16 13.42
N ALA A 60 2.33 8.23 12.46
CA ALA A 60 2.03 6.83 12.77
C ALA A 60 3.12 6.19 13.62
N SER A 61 4.39 6.52 13.38
CA SER A 61 5.53 5.97 14.12
C SER A 61 5.57 6.38 15.60
N ASP A 62 4.90 7.48 15.94
CA ASP A 62 4.75 7.90 17.36
C ASP A 62 3.77 6.99 18.13
N ALA A 63 2.85 6.34 17.43
CA ALA A 63 1.81 5.49 18.01
C ALA A 63 2.09 3.98 17.85
N VAL A 64 2.80 3.60 16.79
CA VAL A 64 3.05 2.19 16.43
C VAL A 64 4.56 1.97 16.30
N PRO A 65 5.16 1.08 17.10
CA PRO A 65 6.61 0.85 17.14
C PRO A 65 7.09 0.01 15.94
N PHE A 66 7.19 0.59 14.77
CA PHE A 66 7.58 -0.10 13.53
C PHE A 66 8.93 -0.84 13.63
N ALA A 67 9.86 -0.34 14.45
CA ALA A 67 11.17 -0.98 14.67
C ALA A 67 11.07 -2.37 15.31
N ASP A 68 9.99 -2.67 16.01
CA ASP A 68 9.78 -3.95 16.68
C ASP A 68 9.14 -4.99 15.73
N ALA A 69 8.60 -4.56 14.58
CA ALA A 69 7.97 -5.46 13.62
C ALA A 69 9.01 -6.35 12.94
N ARG A 70 8.65 -7.63 12.78
CA ARG A 70 9.43 -8.63 12.02
C ARG A 70 8.86 -8.91 10.64
N CYS A 71 7.60 -8.56 10.43
CA CYS A 71 6.91 -8.74 9.17
C CYS A 71 5.92 -7.61 8.97
N PHE A 72 5.88 -7.05 7.78
CA PHE A 72 4.94 -6.02 7.35
C PHE A 72 3.93 -6.64 6.38
N VAL A 73 2.66 -6.57 6.74
CA VAL A 73 1.55 -7.17 5.96
C VAL A 73 0.74 -6.06 5.31
N GLY A 74 0.77 -6.00 4.00
CA GLY A 74 -0.02 -5.04 3.22
C GLY A 74 -1.38 -5.62 2.82
N CYS A 75 -2.44 -4.87 3.10
CA CYS A 75 -3.83 -5.21 2.79
C CYS A 75 -4.46 -4.20 1.86
N ALA A 76 -5.64 -4.51 1.38
CA ALA A 76 -6.48 -3.73 0.48
C ALA A 76 -5.94 -3.61 -0.96
N GLY A 77 -6.74 -2.93 -1.77
CA GLY A 77 -6.64 -3.04 -3.22
C GLY A 77 -5.38 -2.49 -3.86
N THR A 78 -4.67 -1.55 -3.23
CA THR A 78 -3.36 -1.11 -3.71
C THR A 78 -2.34 -2.23 -3.59
N PHE A 79 -2.16 -2.81 -2.41
CA PHE A 79 -1.20 -3.87 -2.17
C PHE A 79 -1.46 -5.11 -3.02
N THR A 80 -2.72 -5.55 -3.12
CA THR A 80 -3.07 -6.74 -3.92
C THR A 80 -2.84 -6.52 -5.41
N THR A 81 -3.10 -5.32 -5.93
CA THR A 81 -2.79 -4.96 -7.32
C THR A 81 -1.27 -4.92 -7.57
N LEU A 82 -0.49 -4.30 -6.66
CA LEU A 82 0.97 -4.28 -6.76
C LEU A 82 1.57 -5.69 -6.73
N SER A 83 1.04 -6.58 -5.88
CA SER A 83 1.46 -7.98 -5.85
C SER A 83 1.19 -8.69 -7.17
N ALA A 84 -0.01 -8.53 -7.73
CA ALA A 84 -0.37 -9.14 -9.02
C ALA A 84 0.56 -8.67 -10.15
N LEU A 85 0.88 -7.37 -10.19
CA LEU A 85 1.82 -6.80 -11.15
C LEU A 85 3.25 -7.30 -10.94
N ALA A 86 3.73 -7.32 -9.71
CA ALA A 86 5.08 -7.77 -9.37
C ALA A 86 5.30 -9.25 -9.70
N GLN A 87 4.25 -10.08 -9.58
CA GLN A 87 4.26 -11.48 -9.98
C GLN A 87 4.07 -11.70 -11.49
N GLY A 88 3.74 -10.66 -12.27
CA GLY A 88 3.48 -10.76 -13.70
C GLY A 88 2.24 -11.59 -14.02
N LEU A 89 1.19 -11.49 -13.20
CA LEU A 89 -0.04 -12.25 -13.42
C LEU A 89 -0.77 -11.75 -14.67
N GLY A 90 -1.30 -12.68 -15.47
CA GLY A 90 -2.10 -12.36 -16.65
C GLY A 90 -3.56 -12.04 -16.33
N SER A 91 -4.03 -12.37 -15.12
CA SER A 91 -5.35 -12.06 -14.56
C SER A 91 -5.23 -11.96 -13.05
N TYR A 92 -6.19 -11.26 -12.43
CA TYR A 92 -6.23 -11.17 -10.96
C TYR A 92 -6.52 -12.55 -10.36
N ASP A 93 -5.63 -13.04 -9.50
CA ASP A 93 -5.69 -14.37 -8.88
C ASP A 93 -5.48 -14.24 -7.35
N PRO A 94 -6.57 -14.24 -6.56
CA PRO A 94 -6.51 -14.08 -5.12
C PRO A 94 -5.67 -15.15 -4.40
N GLU A 95 -5.65 -16.39 -4.91
CA GLU A 95 -4.90 -17.49 -4.30
C GLU A 95 -3.39 -17.28 -4.44
N ARG A 96 -2.95 -16.71 -5.57
CA ARG A 96 -1.55 -16.37 -5.80
C ARG A 96 -1.11 -15.07 -5.11
N ILE A 97 -2.05 -14.17 -4.85
CA ILE A 97 -1.80 -12.89 -4.19
C ILE A 97 -1.74 -13.08 -2.67
N HIS A 98 -2.70 -13.85 -2.10
CA HIS A 98 -2.79 -14.01 -0.66
C HIS A 98 -1.55 -14.71 -0.09
N LEU A 99 -0.94 -14.08 0.92
CA LEU A 99 0.30 -14.48 1.58
C LEU A 99 1.53 -14.54 0.65
N SER A 100 1.46 -13.92 -0.54
CA SER A 100 2.66 -13.73 -1.35
C SER A 100 3.63 -12.76 -0.66
N GLU A 101 4.90 -13.10 -0.67
CA GLU A 101 5.97 -12.23 -0.20
C GLU A 101 6.61 -11.54 -1.40
N ILE A 102 6.52 -10.21 -1.44
CA ILE A 102 7.01 -9.41 -2.58
C ILE A 102 8.18 -8.54 -2.12
N PRO A 103 9.38 -8.73 -2.68
CA PRO A 103 10.55 -7.93 -2.36
C PRO A 103 10.38 -6.44 -2.73
N PHE A 104 10.99 -5.56 -1.95
CA PHE A 104 10.88 -4.10 -2.16
C PHE A 104 11.47 -3.63 -3.50
N ASP A 105 12.54 -4.26 -4.00
CA ASP A 105 13.10 -3.95 -5.32
C ASP A 105 12.07 -4.17 -6.43
N ARG A 106 11.36 -5.29 -6.41
CA ARG A 106 10.27 -5.57 -7.35
C ARG A 106 9.11 -4.59 -7.23
N LEU A 107 8.75 -4.21 -6.01
CA LEU A 107 7.68 -3.23 -5.79
C LEU A 107 8.11 -1.83 -6.27
N ARG A 108 9.38 -1.44 -6.10
CA ARG A 108 9.91 -0.16 -6.60
C ARG A 108 9.78 -0.07 -8.13
N ASP A 109 10.09 -1.14 -8.86
CA ASP A 109 9.91 -1.20 -10.31
C ASP A 109 8.44 -1.00 -10.69
N VAL A 110 7.53 -1.72 -10.04
CA VAL A 110 6.08 -1.65 -10.30
C VAL A 110 5.51 -0.27 -9.95
N THR A 111 5.89 0.30 -8.82
CA THR A 111 5.41 1.63 -8.40
C THR A 111 5.89 2.73 -9.34
N ALA A 112 7.14 2.66 -9.80
CA ALA A 112 7.69 3.58 -10.79
C ALA A 112 6.97 3.48 -12.14
N ASP A 113 6.72 2.26 -12.62
CA ASP A 113 5.97 2.01 -13.85
C ASP A 113 4.55 2.58 -13.78
N LEU A 114 3.82 2.31 -12.71
CA LEU A 114 2.46 2.83 -12.51
C LEU A 114 2.40 4.36 -12.50
N ARG A 115 3.35 5.03 -11.86
CA ARG A 115 3.40 6.50 -11.84
C ARG A 115 3.75 7.10 -13.20
N SER A 116 4.51 6.41 -14.03
CA SER A 116 4.90 6.90 -15.36
C SER A 116 3.79 6.82 -16.39
N LYS A 117 2.73 6.07 -16.13
CA LYS A 117 1.61 5.79 -17.04
C LYS A 117 0.40 6.66 -16.75
N THR A 118 -0.40 6.95 -17.78
CA THR A 118 -1.74 7.50 -17.60
C THR A 118 -2.71 6.44 -17.08
N ALA A 119 -3.84 6.87 -16.53
CA ALA A 119 -4.91 5.98 -16.10
C ALA A 119 -5.42 5.09 -17.25
N ALA A 120 -5.48 5.64 -18.47
CA ALA A 120 -5.84 4.87 -19.66
C ALA A 120 -4.86 3.72 -19.91
N GLN A 121 -3.55 4.00 -19.86
CA GLN A 121 -2.52 2.97 -20.01
C GLN A 121 -2.52 1.93 -18.89
N ARG A 122 -2.81 2.36 -17.64
CA ARG A 122 -2.93 1.43 -16.49
C ARG A 122 -4.11 0.48 -16.67
N ARG A 123 -5.24 0.95 -17.26
CA ARG A 123 -6.43 0.12 -17.55
C ARG A 123 -6.18 -0.97 -18.60
N GLU A 124 -5.16 -0.83 -19.44
CA GLU A 124 -4.78 -1.87 -20.40
C GLU A 124 -4.27 -3.15 -19.74
N ASN A 125 -3.78 -3.05 -18.49
CA ASN A 125 -3.33 -4.22 -17.75
C ASN A 125 -4.53 -4.90 -17.05
N PRO A 126 -4.82 -6.17 -17.34
CA PRO A 126 -6.01 -6.88 -16.86
C PRO A 126 -6.06 -7.08 -15.35
N VAL A 127 -4.93 -6.96 -14.63
CA VAL A 127 -4.92 -7.06 -13.17
C VAL A 127 -5.22 -5.73 -12.47
N VAL A 128 -5.20 -4.62 -13.20
CA VAL A 128 -5.57 -3.31 -12.67
C VAL A 128 -7.08 -3.11 -12.82
N HIS A 129 -7.80 -3.18 -11.71
CA HIS A 129 -9.24 -2.94 -11.73
C HIS A 129 -9.53 -1.54 -12.31
N PRO A 130 -10.46 -1.39 -13.28
CA PRO A 130 -10.75 -0.11 -13.93
C PRO A 130 -11.02 1.04 -12.96
N GLY A 131 -11.74 0.78 -11.87
CA GLY A 131 -12.04 1.77 -10.83
C GLY A 131 -10.86 2.16 -9.93
N ARG A 132 -9.69 1.52 -10.08
CA ARG A 132 -8.45 1.87 -9.36
C ARG A 132 -7.43 2.58 -10.24
N ALA A 133 -7.56 2.50 -11.55
CA ALA A 133 -6.57 3.03 -12.48
C ALA A 133 -6.28 4.53 -12.27
N ASP A 134 -7.27 5.29 -11.83
CA ASP A 134 -7.14 6.73 -11.57
C ASP A 134 -6.37 7.04 -10.28
N VAL A 135 -6.46 6.18 -9.26
CA VAL A 135 -5.92 6.43 -7.92
C VAL A 135 -4.68 5.59 -7.58
N ILE A 136 -4.36 4.57 -8.39
CA ILE A 136 -3.28 3.63 -8.07
C ILE A 136 -1.89 4.28 -8.09
N ALA A 137 -1.69 5.38 -8.87
CA ALA A 137 -0.42 6.12 -8.86
C ALA A 137 -0.15 6.77 -7.50
N ALA A 138 -1.19 7.30 -6.85
CA ALA A 138 -1.11 7.81 -5.50
C ALA A 138 -0.86 6.67 -4.49
N GLY A 139 -1.58 5.55 -4.62
CA GLY A 139 -1.34 4.36 -3.81
C GLY A 139 0.10 3.83 -3.95
N ALA A 140 0.62 3.79 -5.17
CA ALA A 140 2.02 3.42 -5.45
C ALA A 140 3.02 4.35 -4.74
N THR A 141 2.73 5.66 -4.68
CA THR A 141 3.56 6.63 -3.96
C THR A 141 3.52 6.38 -2.45
N VAL A 142 2.36 6.06 -1.87
CA VAL A 142 2.27 5.67 -0.46
C VAL A 142 3.12 4.44 -0.18
N VAL A 143 2.97 3.38 -0.97
CA VAL A 143 3.73 2.13 -0.76
C VAL A 143 5.23 2.34 -0.89
N GLU A 144 5.68 3.22 -1.80
CA GLU A 144 7.11 3.56 -1.93
C GLU A 144 7.66 4.21 -0.65
N GLN A 145 6.93 5.18 -0.08
CA GLN A 145 7.36 5.82 1.18
C GLN A 145 7.29 4.85 2.38
N LEU A 146 6.32 3.93 2.39
CA LEU A 146 6.26 2.87 3.41
C LEU A 146 7.47 1.93 3.31
N MET A 147 7.89 1.54 2.10
CA MET A 147 9.11 0.73 1.90
C MET A 147 10.32 1.44 2.50
N ASP A 148 10.51 2.73 2.19
CA ASP A 148 11.63 3.51 2.69
C ASP A 148 11.60 3.66 4.22
N ALA A 149 10.42 3.85 4.80
CA ALA A 149 10.25 3.99 6.24
C ALA A 149 10.55 2.68 6.98
N PHE A 150 10.03 1.56 6.51
CA PHE A 150 10.20 0.26 7.17
C PHE A 150 11.59 -0.35 6.95
N GLU A 151 12.21 -0.07 5.81
CA GLU A 151 13.62 -0.39 5.59
C GLU A 151 14.51 0.35 6.61
N ARG A 152 14.27 1.66 6.84
CA ARG A 152 15.00 2.45 7.83
C ARG A 152 14.72 2.02 9.28
N ALA A 153 13.45 1.75 9.61
CA ALA A 153 13.03 1.46 11.00
C ALA A 153 13.37 0.03 11.46
N ALA A 154 13.17 -0.96 10.57
CA ALA A 154 13.23 -2.38 10.93
C ALA A 154 14.15 -3.21 10.03
N GLY A 155 14.77 -2.62 9.01
CA GLY A 155 15.55 -3.37 8.01
C GLY A 155 14.69 -4.27 7.14
N ALA A 156 13.40 -3.93 6.94
CA ALA A 156 12.48 -4.70 6.12
C ALA A 156 12.92 -4.68 4.65
N THR A 157 12.72 -5.79 3.96
CA THR A 157 13.09 -5.96 2.54
C THR A 157 11.95 -6.45 1.66
N SER A 158 10.80 -6.75 2.27
CA SER A 158 9.61 -7.29 1.58
C SER A 158 8.33 -6.91 2.31
N PHE A 159 7.20 -6.97 1.59
CA PHE A 159 5.87 -7.06 2.17
C PHE A 159 5.29 -8.46 1.97
N VAL A 160 4.58 -8.96 2.97
CA VAL A 160 3.60 -10.04 2.80
C VAL A 160 2.28 -9.41 2.43
N ILE A 161 1.61 -9.91 1.38
CA ILE A 161 0.36 -9.33 0.89
C ILE A 161 -0.83 -10.17 1.32
N SER A 162 -1.85 -9.53 1.89
CA SER A 162 -3.07 -10.21 2.30
C SER A 162 -4.27 -9.76 1.47
N GLU A 163 -5.03 -10.73 0.97
CA GLU A 163 -6.38 -10.52 0.40
C GLU A 163 -7.44 -10.31 1.49
N LYS A 164 -7.12 -10.70 2.72
CA LYS A 164 -7.97 -10.47 3.88
C LYS A 164 -7.57 -9.17 4.54
N ASP A 165 -8.56 -8.38 4.90
CA ASP A 165 -8.38 -7.08 5.53
C ASP A 165 -8.86 -7.08 7.00
N ILE A 166 -8.92 -5.89 7.60
CA ILE A 166 -9.36 -5.70 8.99
C ILE A 166 -10.79 -6.22 9.20
N LEU A 167 -11.67 -6.11 8.20
CA LEU A 167 -13.06 -6.58 8.30
C LEU A 167 -13.13 -8.09 8.42
N ASP A 168 -12.30 -8.83 7.68
CA ASP A 168 -12.21 -10.31 7.83
C ASP A 168 -11.77 -10.68 9.25
N GLY A 169 -10.84 -9.93 9.82
CA GLY A 169 -10.38 -10.14 11.21
C GLY A 169 -11.50 -9.91 12.24
N ILE A 170 -12.32 -8.87 12.06
CA ILE A 170 -13.47 -8.58 12.92
C ILE A 170 -14.50 -9.70 12.83
N VAL A 171 -14.82 -10.15 11.61
CA VAL A 171 -15.77 -11.26 11.40
C VAL A 171 -15.26 -12.55 12.04
N ALA A 172 -13.97 -12.86 11.89
CA ALA A 172 -13.35 -14.04 12.51
C ALA A 172 -13.43 -13.99 14.05
N GLY A 173 -13.26 -12.80 14.66
CA GLY A 173 -13.41 -12.60 16.09
C GLY A 173 -14.84 -12.82 16.61
N LEU A 174 -15.83 -12.40 15.82
CA LEU A 174 -17.26 -12.57 16.19
C LEU A 174 -17.77 -14.02 16.09
N ILE A 175 -17.07 -14.90 15.37
CA ILE A 175 -17.46 -16.32 15.21
C ILE A 175 -16.86 -17.20 16.32
N GLN A 176 -15.86 -16.70 17.05
CA GLN A 176 -15.17 -17.45 18.12
C GLN A 176 -15.81 -17.29 19.51
N ASP A 177 -16.81 -16.42 19.67
CA ASP A 177 -17.65 -16.25 20.86
C ASP A 177 -18.99 -17.03 20.70
#